data_920c77bf2acbed18d35fbff7b7c6afe6
#
_entry.id   920c77bf2acbed18d35fbff7b7c6afe6
#
_cell.length_a   1.000
_cell.length_b   1.000
_cell.length_c   1.000
_cell.angle_alpha   90.00
_cell.angle_beta   90.00
_cell.angle_gamma   90.00
#
_symmetry.space_group_name_H-M   'P 1'
#
loop_
_entity.id
_entity.type
_entity.pdbx_description
1 polymer ?
#
loop_
_entity_poly.entity_id
_entity_poly.type
_entity_poly.pdbx_seq_one_letter_code
_entity_poly.pdbx_strand_id
1 'polypeptide(L)'
;MPDVDALRRLRDAGVPALLYGPPGTGKTSLIEAAFPDLITVAGDGDTTAADLVGEYTQNPDGTFTFIYGPLIRAMQEGRVLFIDDATLISPAVLAVAYPAMDGRREITVKAHKGETVKAAGGFYVVAGHNPGVHGAILTEALSSRFSVQVRVTTDFDLAHALKIDPRAIRAAKDLAARQASGEIGWAPQLRELLAHARVAGILGEAAAIANLVGIAPEEDRDVVADAVAKAFARKSVAPLALGRQI
;
A
#
# COMPACT_ATOMS: atom_id res chain seq x y z
N MET A 1 -12.08 15.27 1.19
CA MET A 1 -11.03 14.76 2.12
C MET A 1 -9.74 15.52 1.84
N PRO A 2 -9.15 16.20 2.83
CA PRO A 2 -7.96 17.06 2.60
C PRO A 2 -6.80 16.33 1.93
N ASP A 3 -6.57 15.06 2.30
CA ASP A 3 -5.44 14.27 1.78
C ASP A 3 -5.64 13.86 0.31
N VAL A 4 -6.87 13.53 -0.09
CA VAL A 4 -7.24 13.26 -1.49
C VAL A 4 -6.99 14.51 -2.35
N ASP A 5 -7.41 15.67 -1.88
CA ASP A 5 -7.23 16.93 -2.60
C ASP A 5 -5.74 17.34 -2.64
N ALA A 6 -4.98 17.05 -1.59
CA ALA A 6 -3.53 17.25 -1.59
C ALA A 6 -2.84 16.41 -2.66
N LEU A 7 -3.17 15.13 -2.80
CA LEU A 7 -2.62 14.26 -3.84
C LEU A 7 -2.97 14.76 -5.25
N ARG A 8 -4.21 15.21 -5.47
CA ARG A 8 -4.63 15.78 -6.76
C ARG A 8 -3.83 17.04 -7.12
N ARG A 9 -3.61 17.92 -6.14
CA ARG A 9 -2.80 19.13 -6.33
C ARG A 9 -1.34 18.80 -6.63
N LEU A 10 -0.76 17.77 -6.01
CA LEU A 10 0.59 17.30 -6.33
C LEU A 10 0.68 16.78 -7.77
N ARG A 11 -0.32 16.02 -8.22
CA ARG A 11 -0.40 15.59 -9.63
C ARG A 11 -0.46 16.79 -10.57
N ASP A 12 -1.32 17.75 -10.30
CA ASP A 12 -1.51 18.92 -11.16
C ASP A 12 -0.24 19.80 -11.22
N ALA A 13 0.56 19.78 -10.15
CA ALA A 13 1.88 20.41 -10.10
C ALA A 13 3.02 19.54 -10.68
N GLY A 14 2.75 18.28 -11.07
CA GLY A 14 3.76 17.36 -11.57
C GLY A 14 4.80 16.92 -10.52
N VAL A 15 4.44 16.93 -9.24
CA VAL A 15 5.33 16.61 -8.11
C VAL A 15 5.09 15.18 -7.64
N PRO A 16 5.96 14.20 -7.98
CA PRO A 16 5.78 12.80 -7.57
C PRO A 16 5.72 12.62 -6.06
N ALA A 17 4.82 11.75 -5.58
CA ALA A 17 4.63 11.48 -4.17
C ALA A 17 4.87 10.00 -3.81
N LEU A 18 5.53 9.78 -2.67
CA LEU A 18 5.70 8.48 -2.03
C LEU A 18 4.86 8.45 -0.74
N LEU A 19 3.91 7.53 -0.66
CA LEU A 19 3.16 7.27 0.56
C LEU A 19 3.82 6.11 1.32
N TYR A 20 4.25 6.34 2.55
CA TYR A 20 4.90 5.30 3.34
C TYR A 20 4.25 5.13 4.71
N GLY A 21 4.36 3.94 5.26
CA GLY A 21 3.82 3.60 6.58
C GLY A 21 3.51 2.11 6.69
N PRO A 22 3.08 1.64 7.87
CA PRO A 22 2.77 0.23 8.08
C PRO A 22 1.76 -0.32 7.07
N PRO A 23 1.79 -1.63 6.75
CA PRO A 23 0.73 -2.27 5.99
C PRO A 23 -0.64 -2.06 6.67
N GLY A 24 -1.70 -1.92 5.87
CA GLY A 24 -3.06 -1.80 6.41
C GLY A 24 -3.51 -0.40 6.84
N THR A 25 -2.68 0.63 6.69
CA THR A 25 -3.03 2.03 7.03
C THR A 25 -3.94 2.74 6.04
N GLY A 26 -4.21 2.15 4.87
CA GLY A 26 -5.10 2.73 3.86
C GLY A 26 -4.40 3.51 2.74
N LYS A 27 -3.07 3.36 2.54
CA LYS A 27 -2.31 4.04 1.47
C LYS A 27 -2.93 3.83 0.08
N THR A 28 -3.14 2.58 -0.29
CA THR A 28 -3.74 2.18 -1.59
C THR A 28 -5.12 2.80 -1.76
N SER A 29 -6.00 2.68 -0.75
CA SER A 29 -7.36 3.25 -0.81
C SER A 29 -7.37 4.78 -0.92
N LEU A 30 -6.39 5.47 -0.29
CA LEU A 30 -6.23 6.92 -0.41
C LEU A 30 -5.85 7.32 -1.84
N ILE A 31 -4.92 6.58 -2.45
CA ILE A 31 -4.47 6.82 -3.82
C ILE A 31 -5.60 6.54 -4.82
N GLU A 32 -6.33 5.43 -4.67
CA GLU A 32 -7.48 5.07 -5.51
C GLU A 32 -8.61 6.11 -5.41
N ALA A 33 -8.88 6.62 -4.21
CA ALA A 33 -9.85 7.69 -4.01
C ALA A 33 -9.42 9.02 -4.65
N ALA A 34 -8.11 9.29 -4.68
CA ALA A 34 -7.58 10.48 -5.35
C ALA A 34 -7.63 10.35 -6.89
N PHE A 35 -7.38 9.15 -7.40
CA PHE A 35 -7.19 8.87 -8.82
C PHE A 35 -7.99 7.63 -9.26
N PRO A 36 -9.31 7.76 -9.52
CA PRO A 36 -10.15 6.61 -9.87
C PRO A 36 -9.75 5.90 -11.18
N ASP A 37 -9.03 6.61 -12.04
CA ASP A 37 -8.59 6.12 -13.36
C ASP A 37 -7.08 5.81 -13.40
N LEU A 38 -6.50 5.38 -12.30
CA LEU A 38 -5.08 5.04 -12.24
C LEU A 38 -4.78 3.68 -12.90
N ILE A 39 -3.52 3.47 -13.26
CA ILE A 39 -2.97 2.17 -13.63
C ILE A 39 -2.09 1.71 -12.47
N THR A 40 -2.37 0.53 -11.91
CA THR A 40 -1.63 -0.02 -10.78
C THR A 40 -0.61 -1.06 -11.24
N VAL A 41 0.57 -1.00 -10.63
CA VAL A 41 1.58 -2.05 -10.63
C VAL A 41 1.73 -2.52 -9.18
N ALA A 42 1.49 -3.79 -8.92
CA ALA A 42 1.84 -4.42 -7.65
C ALA A 42 3.30 -4.85 -7.72
N GLY A 43 4.15 -4.22 -6.90
CA GLY A 43 5.58 -4.52 -6.88
C GLY A 43 5.90 -5.76 -6.04
N ASP A 44 6.79 -6.59 -6.55
CA ASP A 44 7.36 -7.74 -5.86
C ASP A 44 8.82 -7.99 -6.26
N GLY A 45 9.45 -9.01 -5.67
CA GLY A 45 10.85 -9.36 -5.93
C GLY A 45 11.11 -9.92 -7.33
N ASP A 46 10.08 -10.42 -8.01
CA ASP A 46 10.16 -11.03 -9.34
C ASP A 46 9.79 -10.04 -10.46
N THR A 47 9.30 -8.86 -10.11
CA THR A 47 8.93 -7.81 -11.09
C THR A 47 10.14 -7.46 -11.98
N THR A 48 9.93 -7.49 -13.29
CA THR A 48 10.95 -7.22 -14.32
C THR A 48 10.74 -5.89 -15.02
N ALA A 49 11.73 -5.46 -15.81
CA ALA A 49 11.58 -4.28 -16.67
C ALA A 49 10.52 -4.50 -17.79
N ALA A 50 10.36 -5.73 -18.26
CA ALA A 50 9.34 -6.09 -19.25
C ALA A 50 7.93 -5.91 -18.69
N ASP A 51 7.70 -6.28 -17.42
CA ASP A 51 6.41 -6.09 -16.76
C ASP A 51 6.00 -4.61 -16.67
N LEU A 52 6.97 -3.70 -16.60
CA LEU A 52 6.71 -2.26 -16.59
C LEU A 52 6.58 -1.65 -17.98
N VAL A 53 7.44 -2.05 -18.89
CA VAL A 53 7.61 -1.41 -20.21
C VAL A 53 6.82 -2.13 -21.30
N GLY A 54 6.79 -3.45 -21.24
CA GLY A 54 6.13 -4.31 -22.24
C GLY A 54 7.08 -5.28 -22.91
N GLU A 55 6.50 -6.23 -23.61
CA GLU A 55 7.19 -7.33 -24.28
C GLU A 55 6.47 -7.80 -25.55
N TYR A 56 7.14 -8.64 -26.33
CA TYR A 56 6.52 -9.32 -27.48
C TYR A 56 5.77 -10.56 -27.02
N THR A 57 4.51 -10.66 -27.43
CA THR A 57 3.66 -11.83 -27.23
C THR A 57 3.38 -12.50 -28.58
N GLN A 58 3.46 -13.84 -28.61
CA GLN A 58 3.12 -14.60 -29.79
C GLN A 58 1.60 -14.72 -29.95
N ASN A 59 1.10 -14.36 -31.12
CA ASN A 59 -0.29 -14.52 -31.49
C ASN A 59 -0.60 -15.97 -31.89
N PRO A 60 -1.89 -16.40 -31.88
CA PRO A 60 -2.29 -17.74 -32.33
C PRO A 60 -1.89 -18.09 -33.77
N ASP A 61 -1.70 -17.11 -34.62
CA ASP A 61 -1.26 -17.26 -36.03
C ASP A 61 0.27 -17.37 -36.20
N GLY A 62 1.02 -17.34 -35.06
CA GLY A 62 2.48 -17.41 -35.04
C GLY A 62 3.21 -16.07 -35.23
N THR A 63 2.48 -14.99 -35.50
CA THR A 63 3.06 -13.64 -35.54
C THR A 63 3.34 -13.12 -34.12
N PHE A 64 4.13 -12.04 -34.00
CA PHE A 64 4.42 -11.41 -32.72
C PHE A 64 3.87 -9.98 -32.68
N THR A 65 3.23 -9.64 -31.56
CA THR A 65 2.75 -8.29 -31.28
C THR A 65 3.44 -7.78 -30.01
N PHE A 66 3.89 -6.52 -30.02
CA PHE A 66 4.41 -5.88 -28.82
C PHE A 66 3.23 -5.38 -27.97
N ILE A 67 3.19 -5.79 -26.70
CA ILE A 67 2.18 -5.35 -25.73
C ILE A 67 2.86 -4.38 -24.77
N TYR A 68 2.39 -3.13 -24.77
CA TYR A 68 2.91 -2.13 -23.84
C TYR A 68 2.51 -2.44 -22.41
N GLY A 69 3.51 -2.36 -21.53
CA GLY A 69 3.32 -2.50 -20.07
C GLY A 69 2.65 -1.28 -19.42
N PRO A 70 2.31 -1.39 -18.15
CA PRO A 70 1.54 -0.37 -17.42
C PRO A 70 2.21 1.01 -17.39
N LEU A 71 3.54 1.09 -17.30
CA LEU A 71 4.27 2.35 -17.33
C LEU A 71 4.08 3.07 -18.68
N ILE A 72 4.30 2.36 -19.78
CA ILE A 72 4.18 2.95 -21.11
C ILE A 72 2.73 3.32 -21.42
N ARG A 73 1.77 2.47 -21.03
CA ARG A 73 0.35 2.78 -21.17
C ARG A 73 -0.05 4.02 -20.38
N ALA A 74 0.38 4.13 -19.11
CA ALA A 74 0.11 5.32 -18.31
C ALA A 74 0.68 6.59 -18.96
N MET A 75 1.89 6.50 -19.52
CA MET A 75 2.51 7.62 -20.24
C MET A 75 1.73 8.02 -21.50
N GLN A 76 1.33 7.05 -22.33
CA GLN A 76 0.59 7.30 -23.57
C GLN A 76 -0.83 7.84 -23.30
N GLU A 77 -1.51 7.31 -22.29
CA GLU A 77 -2.87 7.65 -21.94
C GLU A 77 -2.98 8.89 -21.03
N GLY A 78 -1.84 9.42 -20.54
CA GLY A 78 -1.83 10.57 -19.60
C GLY A 78 -2.45 10.25 -18.25
N ARG A 79 -2.35 8.99 -17.80
CA ARG A 79 -2.95 8.50 -16.57
C ARG A 79 -1.94 8.45 -15.42
N VAL A 80 -2.47 8.32 -14.21
CA VAL A 80 -1.63 8.11 -13.02
C VAL A 80 -1.13 6.66 -13.02
N LEU A 81 0.18 6.48 -12.86
CA LEU A 81 0.80 5.20 -12.53
C LEU A 81 0.97 5.12 -11.01
N PHE A 82 0.32 4.14 -10.43
CA PHE A 82 0.52 3.79 -9.02
C PHE A 82 1.40 2.54 -8.93
N ILE A 83 2.55 2.66 -8.27
CA ILE A 83 3.44 1.53 -7.98
C ILE A 83 3.25 1.18 -6.51
N ASP A 84 2.42 0.17 -6.25
CA ASP A 84 2.21 -0.35 -4.89
C ASP A 84 3.40 -1.23 -4.50
N ASP A 85 3.79 -1.18 -3.23
CA ASP A 85 4.98 -1.87 -2.71
C ASP A 85 6.25 -1.66 -3.56
N ALA A 86 6.43 -0.45 -4.08
CA ALA A 86 7.50 -0.09 -5.02
C ALA A 86 8.90 -0.51 -4.56
N THR A 87 9.15 -0.55 -3.26
CA THR A 87 10.45 -0.90 -2.68
C THR A 87 10.75 -2.40 -2.62
N LEU A 88 9.80 -3.26 -2.98
CA LEU A 88 10.04 -4.68 -3.23
C LEU A 88 10.60 -4.93 -4.64
N ILE A 89 10.34 -4.03 -5.58
CA ILE A 89 10.90 -4.10 -6.93
C ILE A 89 12.40 -3.79 -6.87
N SER A 90 13.19 -4.58 -7.60
CA SER A 90 14.64 -4.33 -7.71
C SER A 90 14.92 -2.88 -8.14
N PRO A 91 15.85 -2.17 -7.49
CA PRO A 91 16.23 -0.81 -7.87
C PRO A 91 16.65 -0.65 -9.34
N ALA A 92 17.27 -1.68 -9.92
CA ALA A 92 17.66 -1.70 -11.34
C ALA A 92 16.44 -1.70 -12.27
N VAL A 93 15.37 -2.40 -11.89
CA VAL A 93 14.10 -2.44 -12.62
C VAL A 93 13.37 -1.11 -12.49
N LEU A 94 13.23 -0.57 -11.28
CA LEU A 94 12.58 0.74 -11.06
C LEU A 94 13.28 1.88 -11.82
N ALA A 95 14.59 1.76 -12.05
CA ALA A 95 15.36 2.78 -12.77
C ALA A 95 14.84 3.02 -14.21
N VAL A 96 14.10 2.07 -14.80
CA VAL A 96 13.49 2.27 -16.14
C VAL A 96 12.39 3.34 -16.12
N ALA A 97 11.75 3.58 -14.96
CA ALA A 97 10.73 4.61 -14.81
C ALA A 97 11.30 6.02 -14.60
N TYR A 98 12.55 6.14 -14.17
CA TYR A 98 13.13 7.43 -13.80
C TYR A 98 13.10 8.51 -14.90
N PRO A 99 13.40 8.19 -16.19
CA PRO A 99 13.32 9.19 -17.24
C PRO A 99 11.90 9.75 -17.47
N ALA A 100 10.87 8.99 -17.14
CA ALA A 100 9.48 9.46 -17.22
C ALA A 100 9.11 10.39 -16.05
N MET A 101 9.79 10.26 -14.92
CA MET A 101 9.53 11.04 -13.70
C MET A 101 10.32 12.34 -13.63
N ASP A 102 11.40 12.45 -14.38
CA ASP A 102 12.23 13.66 -14.43
C ASP A 102 11.80 14.61 -15.56
N GLY A 103 12.55 15.70 -15.74
CA GLY A 103 12.23 16.74 -16.74
C GLY A 103 12.21 16.25 -18.20
N ARG A 104 12.75 15.08 -18.51
CA ARG A 104 12.73 14.46 -19.86
C ARG A 104 11.33 14.00 -20.25
N ARG A 105 10.59 13.41 -19.29
CA ARG A 105 9.24 12.88 -19.48
C ARG A 105 9.12 11.94 -20.69
N GLU A 106 10.16 11.12 -20.92
CA GLU A 106 10.20 10.19 -22.04
C GLU A 106 10.98 8.93 -21.67
N ILE A 107 10.61 7.81 -22.32
CA ILE A 107 11.29 6.50 -22.19
C ILE A 107 11.55 5.94 -23.59
N THR A 108 12.75 5.39 -23.80
CA THR A 108 13.08 4.61 -25.00
C THR A 108 12.78 3.14 -24.74
N VAL A 109 11.80 2.59 -25.47
CA VAL A 109 11.41 1.17 -25.42
C VAL A 109 12.38 0.36 -26.26
N LYS A 110 13.49 -0.06 -25.64
CA LYS A 110 14.60 -0.77 -26.32
C LYS A 110 14.13 -2.03 -27.04
N ALA A 111 13.23 -2.80 -26.42
CA ALA A 111 12.69 -4.04 -26.98
C ALA A 111 11.79 -3.79 -28.19
N HIS A 112 11.23 -2.61 -28.37
CA HIS A 112 10.35 -2.26 -29.50
C HIS A 112 11.01 -1.23 -30.43
N LYS A 113 11.97 -1.69 -31.22
CA LYS A 113 12.68 -0.88 -32.26
C LYS A 113 13.35 0.40 -31.73
N GLY A 114 13.55 0.53 -30.41
CA GLY A 114 14.07 1.76 -29.82
C GLY A 114 13.11 2.94 -29.88
N GLU A 115 11.81 2.67 -29.95
CA GLU A 115 10.78 3.72 -29.94
C GLU A 115 10.91 4.59 -28.70
N THR A 116 10.80 5.90 -28.86
CA THR A 116 10.75 6.86 -27.76
C THR A 116 9.31 7.27 -27.49
N VAL A 117 8.80 6.94 -26.31
CA VAL A 117 7.47 7.31 -25.85
C VAL A 117 7.58 8.53 -24.94
N LYS A 118 6.88 9.60 -25.29
CA LYS A 118 6.75 10.80 -24.45
C LYS A 118 5.48 10.75 -23.62
N ALA A 119 5.59 11.19 -22.37
CA ALA A 119 4.45 11.24 -21.48
C ALA A 119 3.43 12.29 -21.94
N ALA A 120 2.19 11.86 -22.13
CA ALA A 120 1.06 12.74 -22.39
C ALA A 120 0.73 13.62 -21.18
N GLY A 121 -0.05 14.68 -21.40
CA GLY A 121 -0.56 15.53 -20.32
C GLY A 121 -1.38 14.73 -19.33
N GLY A 122 -1.17 14.96 -18.02
CA GLY A 122 -1.85 14.21 -16.95
C GLY A 122 -1.08 12.99 -16.42
N PHE A 123 -0.06 12.49 -17.13
CA PHE A 123 0.80 11.43 -16.61
C PHE A 123 1.47 11.85 -15.30
N TYR A 124 1.35 10.99 -14.31
CA TYR A 124 1.87 11.21 -12.96
C TYR A 124 2.25 9.88 -12.31
N VAL A 125 3.28 9.88 -11.48
CA VAL A 125 3.71 8.68 -10.74
C VAL A 125 3.51 8.91 -9.25
N VAL A 126 2.85 7.96 -8.61
CA VAL A 126 2.72 7.86 -7.14
C VAL A 126 3.13 6.46 -6.72
N ALA A 127 3.78 6.33 -5.57
CA ALA A 127 4.22 5.02 -5.09
C ALA A 127 3.83 4.77 -3.64
N GLY A 128 3.66 3.49 -3.30
CA GLY A 128 3.50 2.98 -1.95
C GLY A 128 4.77 2.33 -1.43
N HIS A 129 5.07 2.53 -0.15
CA HIS A 129 6.20 1.91 0.55
C HIS A 129 5.77 1.45 1.94
N ASN A 130 6.13 0.23 2.29
CA ASN A 130 5.94 -0.36 3.61
C ASN A 130 7.29 -0.52 4.31
N PRO A 131 7.72 0.46 5.15
CA PRO A 131 8.96 0.34 5.92
C PRO A 131 8.92 -0.88 6.83
N GLY A 132 10.06 -1.58 6.98
CA GLY A 132 10.17 -2.75 7.84
C GLY A 132 9.70 -4.07 7.21
N VAL A 133 9.11 -4.07 6.03
CA VAL A 133 8.84 -5.30 5.28
C VAL A 133 10.15 -5.87 4.75
N HIS A 134 10.36 -7.19 4.94
CA HIS A 134 11.55 -7.87 4.47
C HIS A 134 11.73 -7.70 2.96
N GLY A 135 12.94 -7.32 2.53
CA GLY A 135 13.24 -7.08 1.12
C GLY A 135 12.87 -5.69 0.59
N ALA A 136 12.17 -4.86 1.36
CA ALA A 136 11.83 -3.50 0.94
C ALA A 136 13.06 -2.57 1.02
N ILE A 137 13.53 -2.11 -0.15
CA ILE A 137 14.73 -1.26 -0.26
C ILE A 137 14.34 0.11 -0.83
N LEU A 138 14.32 1.14 0.00
CA LEU A 138 14.19 2.52 -0.43
C LEU A 138 15.59 3.10 -0.67
N THR A 139 16.07 3.04 -1.91
CA THR A 139 17.36 3.63 -2.29
C THR A 139 17.30 5.15 -2.29
N GLU A 140 18.44 5.81 -2.11
CA GLU A 140 18.57 7.26 -2.22
C GLU A 140 18.13 7.76 -3.61
N ALA A 141 18.47 7.02 -4.67
CA ALA A 141 18.08 7.33 -6.04
C ALA A 141 16.57 7.29 -6.25
N LEU A 142 15.86 6.35 -5.64
CA LEU A 142 14.40 6.29 -5.68
C LEU A 142 13.79 7.39 -4.80
N SER A 143 14.29 7.53 -3.58
CA SER A 143 13.83 8.53 -2.61
C SER A 143 13.91 9.96 -3.19
N SER A 144 15.00 10.31 -3.87
CA SER A 144 15.20 11.64 -4.44
C SER A 144 14.22 12.00 -5.57
N ARG A 145 13.58 11.01 -6.19
CA ARG A 145 12.60 11.23 -7.26
C ARG A 145 11.20 11.51 -6.74
N PHE A 146 10.92 11.15 -5.51
CA PHE A 146 9.69 11.50 -4.84
C PHE A 146 9.92 12.74 -3.95
N SER A 147 9.68 13.91 -4.54
CA SER A 147 9.91 15.20 -3.85
C SER A 147 9.01 15.37 -2.63
N VAL A 148 7.90 14.66 -2.57
CA VAL A 148 6.98 14.65 -1.43
C VAL A 148 6.87 13.22 -0.91
N GLN A 149 7.16 13.05 0.39
CA GLN A 149 7.03 11.78 1.09
C GLN A 149 6.03 11.94 2.23
N VAL A 150 4.92 11.21 2.15
CA VAL A 150 3.80 11.32 3.10
C VAL A 150 3.75 10.09 3.98
N ARG A 151 3.90 10.27 5.28
CA ARG A 151 3.68 9.20 6.25
C ARG A 151 2.17 8.98 6.44
N VAL A 152 1.72 7.77 6.15
CA VAL A 152 0.32 7.37 6.36
C VAL A 152 0.23 6.50 7.60
N THR A 153 -0.56 6.94 8.56
CA THR A 153 -0.90 6.22 9.79
C THR A 153 -2.38 5.87 9.79
N THR A 154 -2.82 5.00 10.70
CA THR A 154 -4.24 4.68 10.83
C THR A 154 -5.05 5.93 11.16
N ASP A 155 -6.03 6.23 10.31
CA ASP A 155 -7.03 7.26 10.55
C ASP A 155 -8.14 6.70 11.46
N PHE A 156 -8.04 7.03 12.75
CA PHE A 156 -9.01 6.59 13.75
C PHE A 156 -10.35 7.33 13.64
N ASP A 157 -10.38 8.53 13.05
CA ASP A 157 -11.63 9.26 12.82
C ASP A 157 -12.39 8.60 11.67
N LEU A 158 -11.69 8.17 10.64
CA LEU A 158 -12.26 7.32 9.58
C LEU A 158 -12.76 5.99 10.16
N ALA A 159 -12.02 5.35 11.07
CA ALA A 159 -12.47 4.13 11.73
C ALA A 159 -13.80 4.35 12.51
N HIS A 160 -13.94 5.48 13.20
CA HIS A 160 -15.21 5.87 13.84
C HIS A 160 -16.33 6.12 12.82
N ALA A 161 -16.03 6.82 11.73
CA ALA A 161 -17.00 7.09 10.65
C ALA A 161 -17.50 5.80 9.97
N LEU A 162 -16.63 4.79 9.87
CA LEU A 162 -16.95 3.44 9.38
C LEU A 162 -17.68 2.57 10.40
N LYS A 163 -18.05 3.13 11.58
CA LYS A 163 -18.80 2.46 12.65
C LYS A 163 -18.10 1.22 13.22
N ILE A 164 -16.76 1.22 13.21
CA ILE A 164 -15.99 0.20 13.90
C ILE A 164 -16.20 0.34 15.41
N ASP A 165 -16.22 -0.79 16.13
CA ASP A 165 -16.43 -0.82 17.57
C ASP A 165 -15.48 0.14 18.30
N PRO A 166 -15.99 1.12 19.08
CA PRO A 166 -15.14 2.08 19.78
C PRO A 166 -14.16 1.43 20.78
N ARG A 167 -14.46 0.22 21.25
CA ARG A 167 -13.57 -0.54 22.15
C ARG A 167 -12.36 -1.08 21.37
N ALA A 168 -12.57 -1.59 20.15
CA ALA A 168 -11.49 -2.02 19.27
C ALA A 168 -10.60 -0.84 18.87
N ILE A 169 -11.20 0.32 18.53
CA ILE A 169 -10.46 1.55 18.22
C ILE A 169 -9.62 2.01 19.43
N ARG A 170 -10.17 1.93 20.63
CA ARG A 170 -9.44 2.28 21.87
C ARG A 170 -8.25 1.36 22.12
N ALA A 171 -8.42 0.04 21.95
CA ALA A 171 -7.31 -0.92 22.04
C ALA A 171 -6.23 -0.60 21.00
N ALA A 172 -6.62 -0.33 19.75
CA ALA A 172 -5.69 0.02 18.69
C ALA A 172 -4.91 1.32 18.97
N LYS A 173 -5.57 2.35 19.53
CA LYS A 173 -4.91 3.61 19.93
C LYS A 173 -3.88 3.38 21.05
N ASP A 174 -4.22 2.57 22.08
CA ASP A 174 -3.30 2.22 23.17
C ASP A 174 -2.08 1.47 22.62
N LEU A 175 -2.31 0.45 21.79
CA LEU A 175 -1.24 -0.33 21.17
C LEU A 175 -0.37 0.50 20.21
N ALA A 176 -0.96 1.42 19.45
CA ALA A 176 -0.20 2.33 18.58
C ALA A 176 0.71 3.28 19.39
N ALA A 177 0.27 3.71 20.58
CA ALA A 177 1.10 4.50 21.49
C ALA A 177 2.28 3.69 22.05
N ARG A 178 2.06 2.42 22.42
CA ARG A 178 3.11 1.50 22.89
C ARG A 178 4.09 1.15 21.77
N GLN A 179 3.59 0.97 20.54
CA GLN A 179 4.46 0.78 19.37
C GLN A 179 5.33 2.01 19.13
N ALA A 180 4.78 3.21 19.25
CA ALA A 180 5.53 4.46 19.08
C ALA A 180 6.61 4.65 20.16
N SER A 181 6.41 4.13 21.38
CA SER A 181 7.41 4.13 22.46
C SER A 181 8.44 2.99 22.35
N GLY A 182 8.27 2.07 21.40
CA GLY A 182 9.16 0.90 21.23
C GLY A 182 8.93 -0.24 22.23
N GLU A 183 7.80 -0.24 22.96
CA GLU A 183 7.42 -1.31 23.88
C GLU A 183 7.03 -2.59 23.13
N ILE A 184 6.37 -2.44 21.97
CA ILE A 184 5.96 -3.53 21.07
C ILE A 184 6.32 -3.20 19.62
N GLY A 185 6.44 -4.24 18.80
CA GLY A 185 6.73 -4.10 17.36
C GLY A 185 5.49 -3.88 16.49
N TRP A 186 4.30 -4.26 16.99
CA TRP A 186 3.08 -4.28 16.17
C TRP A 186 1.88 -3.64 16.88
N ALA A 187 1.05 -2.95 16.10
CA ALA A 187 -0.27 -2.47 16.51
C ALA A 187 -1.27 -2.65 15.37
N PRO A 188 -2.55 -2.98 15.66
CA PRO A 188 -3.56 -3.14 14.62
C PRO A 188 -3.81 -1.82 13.90
N GLN A 189 -3.83 -1.89 12.56
CA GLN A 189 -4.09 -0.79 11.68
C GLN A 189 -5.57 -0.81 11.22
N LEU A 190 -5.94 0.07 10.30
CA LEU A 190 -7.33 0.15 9.79
C LEU A 190 -7.80 -1.17 9.16
N ARG A 191 -6.91 -1.91 8.49
CA ARG A 191 -7.21 -3.23 7.89
C ARG A 191 -7.67 -4.24 8.94
N GLU A 192 -6.95 -4.34 10.05
CA GLU A 192 -7.25 -5.26 11.15
C GLU A 192 -8.52 -4.84 11.88
N LEU A 193 -8.76 -3.55 12.04
CA LEU A 193 -10.00 -3.01 12.60
C LEU A 193 -11.22 -3.29 11.72
N LEU A 194 -11.09 -3.17 10.41
CA LEU A 194 -12.15 -3.56 9.46
C LEU A 194 -12.39 -5.08 9.48
N ALA A 195 -11.32 -5.88 9.57
CA ALA A 195 -11.44 -7.34 9.72
C ALA A 195 -12.15 -7.70 11.02
N HIS A 196 -11.83 -7.04 12.15
CA HIS A 196 -12.55 -7.21 13.41
C HIS A 196 -14.06 -6.96 13.26
N ALA A 197 -14.44 -5.85 12.62
CA ALA A 197 -15.86 -5.56 12.40
C ALA A 197 -16.57 -6.62 11.54
N ARG A 198 -15.91 -7.13 10.50
CA ARG A 198 -16.44 -8.20 9.64
C ARG A 198 -16.58 -9.51 10.40
N VAL A 199 -15.55 -9.91 11.16
CA VAL A 199 -15.58 -11.14 11.96
C VAL A 199 -16.67 -11.07 13.02
N ALA A 200 -16.86 -9.91 13.67
CA ALA A 200 -17.92 -9.70 14.64
C ALA A 200 -19.32 -9.91 14.01
N GLY A 201 -19.52 -9.48 12.78
CA GLY A 201 -20.79 -9.67 12.05
C GLY A 201 -21.06 -11.12 11.63
N ILE A 202 -20.01 -11.94 11.45
CA ILE A 202 -20.13 -13.31 10.93
C ILE A 202 -20.09 -14.33 12.06
N LEU A 203 -19.11 -14.21 12.98
CA LEU A 203 -18.80 -15.20 14.03
C LEU A 203 -19.12 -14.68 15.43
N GLY A 204 -19.59 -13.45 15.56
CA GLY A 204 -19.90 -12.82 16.83
C GLY A 204 -18.71 -12.11 17.48
N GLU A 205 -19.03 -11.29 18.51
CA GLU A 205 -18.07 -10.43 19.21
C GLU A 205 -16.91 -11.21 19.82
N ALA A 206 -17.18 -12.35 20.46
CA ALA A 206 -16.15 -13.12 21.14
C ALA A 206 -15.07 -13.62 20.18
N ALA A 207 -15.47 -14.11 19.00
CA ALA A 207 -14.55 -14.56 17.96
C ALA A 207 -13.74 -13.39 17.38
N ALA A 208 -14.37 -12.22 17.18
CA ALA A 208 -13.68 -11.03 16.67
C ALA A 208 -12.60 -10.51 17.62
N ILE A 209 -12.90 -10.51 18.94
CA ILE A 209 -11.94 -10.12 19.99
C ILE A 209 -10.76 -11.11 20.02
N ALA A 210 -11.04 -12.41 20.01
CA ALA A 210 -10.02 -13.47 20.00
C ALA A 210 -9.15 -13.41 18.73
N ASN A 211 -9.76 -13.13 17.56
CA ASN A 211 -9.03 -12.95 16.31
C ASN A 211 -8.08 -11.75 16.36
N LEU A 212 -8.48 -10.63 16.98
CA LEU A 212 -7.63 -9.45 17.09
C LEU A 212 -6.33 -9.74 17.87
N VAL A 213 -6.41 -10.64 18.87
CA VAL A 213 -5.22 -11.13 19.58
C VAL A 213 -4.44 -12.14 18.74
N GLY A 214 -5.14 -13.03 18.02
CA GLY A 214 -4.52 -14.11 17.25
C GLY A 214 -3.69 -13.65 16.06
N ILE A 215 -4.01 -12.49 15.47
CA ILE A 215 -3.27 -11.92 14.34
C ILE A 215 -2.02 -11.13 14.76
N ALA A 216 -1.85 -10.87 16.05
CA ALA A 216 -0.64 -10.22 16.55
C ALA A 216 0.57 -11.15 16.44
N PRO A 217 1.78 -10.62 16.15
CA PRO A 217 3.02 -11.37 16.25
C PRO A 217 3.17 -12.05 17.61
N GLU A 218 3.83 -13.20 17.64
CA GLU A 218 3.90 -14.02 18.86
C GLU A 218 4.57 -13.28 20.02
N GLU A 219 5.60 -12.51 19.72
CA GLU A 219 6.34 -11.69 20.66
C GLU A 219 5.52 -10.57 21.32
N ASP A 220 4.51 -10.04 20.62
CA ASP A 220 3.66 -8.93 21.10
C ASP A 220 2.32 -9.42 21.66
N ARG A 221 1.98 -10.71 21.49
CA ARG A 221 0.63 -11.25 21.69
C ARG A 221 0.11 -11.07 23.10
N ASP A 222 0.95 -11.22 24.11
CA ASP A 222 0.55 -11.07 25.52
C ASP A 222 0.15 -9.62 25.82
N VAL A 223 0.95 -8.66 25.35
CA VAL A 223 0.66 -7.22 25.53
C VAL A 223 -0.63 -6.83 24.77
N VAL A 224 -0.82 -7.38 23.58
CA VAL A 224 -2.04 -7.18 22.79
C VAL A 224 -3.24 -7.78 23.49
N ALA A 225 -3.11 -8.99 24.06
CA ALA A 225 -4.18 -9.65 24.81
C ALA A 225 -4.63 -8.83 26.02
N ASP A 226 -3.69 -8.28 26.78
CA ASP A 226 -3.97 -7.42 27.93
C ASP A 226 -4.67 -6.11 27.53
N ALA A 227 -4.18 -5.43 26.50
CA ALA A 227 -4.79 -4.20 26.00
C ALA A 227 -6.23 -4.43 25.48
N VAL A 228 -6.44 -5.52 24.75
CA VAL A 228 -7.76 -5.92 24.24
C VAL A 228 -8.68 -6.32 25.38
N ALA A 229 -8.22 -7.14 26.34
CA ALA A 229 -9.00 -7.53 27.50
C ALA A 229 -9.47 -6.30 28.31
N LYS A 230 -8.58 -5.34 28.54
CA LYS A 230 -8.90 -4.07 29.22
C LYS A 230 -9.95 -3.26 28.44
N ALA A 231 -9.78 -3.12 27.11
CA ALA A 231 -10.69 -2.34 26.28
C ALA A 231 -12.11 -2.90 26.22
N PHE A 232 -12.24 -4.24 26.25
CA PHE A 232 -13.52 -4.96 26.19
C PHE A 232 -14.06 -5.40 27.54
N ALA A 233 -13.45 -4.96 28.64
CA ALA A 233 -13.81 -5.32 30.02
C ALA A 233 -13.88 -6.85 30.24
N ARG A 234 -12.91 -7.59 29.70
CA ARG A 234 -12.74 -9.05 29.86
C ARG A 234 -11.64 -9.33 30.87
N LYS A 235 -11.72 -10.48 31.57
CA LYS A 235 -10.65 -10.91 32.48
C LYS A 235 -9.39 -11.33 31.74
N SER A 236 -9.57 -12.00 30.61
CA SER A 236 -8.50 -12.42 29.71
C SER A 236 -9.08 -12.67 28.31
N VAL A 237 -8.22 -12.62 27.30
CA VAL A 237 -8.55 -12.96 25.92
C VAL A 237 -7.48 -13.90 25.40
N ALA A 238 -7.88 -15.06 24.87
CA ALA A 238 -7.00 -15.99 24.19
C ALA A 238 -7.19 -15.84 22.65
N PRO A 239 -6.17 -16.19 21.85
CA PRO A 239 -6.31 -16.30 20.41
C PRO A 239 -7.45 -17.22 19.98
N LEU A 240 -8.04 -16.96 18.83
CA LEU A 240 -9.08 -17.79 18.23
C LEU A 240 -8.59 -19.22 18.04
N ALA A 241 -9.35 -20.21 18.51
CA ALA A 241 -9.02 -21.62 18.38
C ALA A 241 -10.23 -22.42 17.86
N LEU A 242 -9.99 -23.34 16.95
CA LEU A 242 -11.05 -24.20 16.40
C LEU A 242 -11.72 -25.04 17.51
N GLY A 243 -13.04 -25.17 17.42
CA GLY A 243 -13.84 -26.00 18.32
C GLY A 243 -14.13 -25.44 19.70
N ARG A 244 -13.67 -24.22 20.03
CA ARG A 244 -13.88 -23.59 21.34
C ARG A 244 -14.56 -22.21 21.30
N GLN A 245 -14.57 -21.56 20.14
CA GLN A 245 -14.99 -20.14 20.02
C GLN A 245 -15.80 -19.89 18.75
N ILE A 246 -15.98 -20.90 17.90
CA ILE A 246 -16.74 -20.82 16.64
C ILE A 246 -17.95 -21.73 16.75
#